data_7a172713d636c5685d513fbab28535b8
#
_entry.id   7a172713d636c5685d513fbab28535b8
#
_cell.length_a   1.000
_cell.length_b   1.000
_cell.length_c   1.000
_cell.angle_alpha   90.00
_cell.angle_beta   90.00
_cell.angle_gamma   90.00
#
_symmetry.space_group_name_H-M   'P 1'
#
loop_
_entity.id
_entity.type
_entity.pdbx_description
1 polymer ?
#
loop_
_entity_poly.entity_id
_entity_poly.type
_entity_poly.pdbx_seq_one_letter_code
_entity_poly.pdbx_strand_id
1 'polypeptide(L)' 'MTNSVENLVLEHLKRFQVTLDRVETKLDDLTVRVASLERHMALVHDDVAAMNLRMDGFSKRMDRVERRLELTDAV' A
#
# COMPACT_ATOMS: atom_id res chain seq x y z
N MET A 1 -34.85 35.16 25.18
CA MET A 1 -33.71 35.42 24.31
C MET A 1 -32.52 34.53 24.61
N THR A 2 -32.08 34.43 25.85
CA THR A 2 -30.99 33.56 26.29
C THR A 2 -31.24 32.09 25.96
N ASN A 3 -32.47 31.62 26.14
CA ASN A 3 -32.87 30.24 25.85
C ASN A 3 -32.75 29.87 24.36
N SER A 4 -33.04 30.84 23.47
CA SER A 4 -32.91 30.62 22.01
C SER A 4 -31.46 30.45 21.58
N VAL A 5 -30.57 31.28 22.19
CA VAL A 5 -29.12 31.20 21.90
C VAL A 5 -28.56 29.90 22.46
N GLU A 6 -28.93 29.51 23.68
CA GLU A 6 -28.51 28.26 24.30
C GLU A 6 -28.96 27.04 23.46
N ASN A 7 -30.20 27.08 22.98
CA ASN A 7 -30.74 26.01 22.14
C ASN A 7 -30.00 25.89 20.79
N LEU A 8 -29.64 27.03 20.18
CA LEU A 8 -28.85 27.04 18.95
C LEU A 8 -27.45 26.48 19.19
N VAL A 9 -26.82 26.85 20.30
CA VAL A 9 -25.51 26.34 20.67
C VAL A 9 -25.57 24.81 20.87
N LEU A 10 -26.57 24.34 21.60
CA LEU A 10 -26.77 22.91 21.83
C LEU A 10 -27.00 22.15 20.52
N GLU A 11 -27.77 22.71 19.60
CA GLU A 11 -27.99 22.13 18.27
C GLU A 11 -26.71 22.00 17.50
N HIS A 12 -25.88 23.04 17.49
CA HIS A 12 -24.58 23.01 16.83
C HIS A 12 -23.65 22.00 17.47
N LEU A 13 -23.62 21.90 18.79
CA LEU A 13 -22.82 20.92 19.51
C LEU A 13 -23.23 19.48 19.14
N LYS A 14 -24.50 19.21 19.04
CA LYS A 14 -25.02 17.91 18.62
C LYS A 14 -24.60 17.56 17.21
N ARG A 15 -24.65 18.53 16.30
CA ARG A 15 -24.21 18.34 14.90
C ARG A 15 -22.71 18.08 14.85
N PHE A 16 -21.93 18.82 15.62
CA PHE A 16 -20.49 18.57 15.70
C PHE A 16 -20.18 17.19 16.23
N GLN A 17 -20.90 16.75 17.24
CA GLN A 17 -20.71 15.42 17.81
C GLN A 17 -20.99 14.33 16.77
N VAL A 18 -22.08 14.44 16.03
CA VAL A 18 -22.41 13.51 14.95
C VAL A 18 -21.32 13.51 13.87
N THR A 19 -20.83 14.68 13.49
CA THR A 19 -19.77 14.82 12.51
C THR A 19 -18.47 14.20 13.00
N LEU A 20 -18.12 14.42 14.26
CA LEU A 20 -16.92 13.83 14.86
C LEU A 20 -17.00 12.30 14.91
N ASP A 21 -18.16 11.76 15.24
CA ASP A 21 -18.38 10.31 15.24
C ASP A 21 -18.18 9.72 13.85
N ARG A 22 -18.66 10.41 12.83
CA ARG A 22 -18.43 9.99 11.42
C ARG A 22 -16.96 10.06 11.04
N VAL A 23 -16.27 11.11 11.46
CA VAL A 23 -14.83 11.26 11.20
C VAL A 23 -14.06 10.15 11.89
N GLU A 24 -14.37 9.84 13.14
CA GLU A 24 -13.75 8.70 13.86
C GLU A 24 -13.94 7.39 13.11
N THR A 25 -15.16 7.11 12.67
CA THR A 25 -15.45 5.89 11.92
C THR A 25 -14.66 5.83 10.62
N LYS A 26 -14.55 6.95 9.91
CA LYS A 26 -13.75 7.03 8.68
C LYS A 26 -12.27 6.86 8.94
N LEU A 27 -11.76 7.41 10.04
CA LEU A 27 -10.37 7.24 10.43
C LEU A 27 -10.05 5.79 10.77
N ASP A 28 -10.94 5.11 11.48
CA ASP A 28 -10.79 3.69 11.78
C ASP A 28 -10.77 2.86 10.50
N ASP A 29 -11.66 3.15 9.57
CA ASP A 29 -11.70 2.49 8.27
C ASP A 29 -10.42 2.74 7.46
N LEU A 30 -9.93 3.99 7.44
CA LEU A 30 -8.67 4.34 6.80
C LEU A 30 -7.48 3.62 7.43
N THR A 31 -7.46 3.51 8.76
CA THR A 31 -6.40 2.78 9.46
C THR A 31 -6.34 1.33 9.03
N VAL A 32 -7.49 0.67 8.90
CA VAL A 32 -7.59 -0.70 8.42
C VAL A 32 -7.11 -0.81 6.97
N ARG A 33 -7.51 0.12 6.12
CA ARG A 33 -7.10 0.14 4.71
C ARG A 33 -5.61 0.37 4.54
N VAL A 34 -5.04 1.28 5.32
CA VAL A 34 -3.60 1.54 5.30
C VAL A 34 -2.82 0.30 5.74
N ALA A 35 -3.25 -0.37 6.80
CA ALA A 35 -2.63 -1.62 7.25
C ALA A 35 -2.71 -2.71 6.17
N SER A 36 -3.82 -2.80 5.45
CA SER A 36 -3.99 -3.72 4.33
C SER A 36 -3.04 -3.37 3.18
N LEU A 37 -2.91 -2.08 2.84
CA LEU A 37 -1.97 -1.62 1.82
C LEU A 37 -0.53 -1.92 2.19
N GLU A 38 -0.15 -1.70 3.43
CA GLU A 38 1.21 -2.03 3.91
C GLU A 38 1.53 -3.50 3.74
N ARG A 39 0.58 -4.38 4.06
CA ARG A 39 0.74 -5.83 3.85
C ARG A 39 0.87 -6.19 2.38
N HIS A 40 0.07 -5.58 1.52
CA HIS A 40 0.16 -5.78 0.08
C HIS A 40 1.48 -5.28 -0.48
N MET A 41 1.97 -4.13 -0.01
CA MET A 41 3.26 -3.60 -0.41
C MET A 41 4.40 -4.51 -0.01
N ALA A 42 4.35 -5.10 1.18
CA ALA A 42 5.35 -6.08 1.62
C ALA A 42 5.37 -7.30 0.71
N LEU A 43 4.19 -7.83 0.35
CA LEU A 43 4.07 -8.96 -0.58
C LEU A 43 4.60 -8.62 -1.96
N VAL A 44 4.28 -7.44 -2.49
CA VAL A 44 4.78 -6.97 -3.79
C VAL A 44 6.31 -6.83 -3.74
N HIS A 45 6.84 -6.31 -2.65
CA HIS A 45 8.28 -6.16 -2.47
C HIS A 45 8.99 -7.51 -2.49
N ASP A 46 8.44 -8.50 -1.80
CA ASP A 46 8.96 -9.88 -1.79
C ASP A 46 8.89 -10.49 -3.18
N ASP A 47 7.81 -10.29 -3.90
CA ASP A 47 7.64 -10.77 -5.27
C ASP A 47 8.66 -10.14 -6.22
N VAL A 48 8.90 -8.83 -6.11
CA VAL A 48 9.91 -8.12 -6.90
C VAL A 48 11.30 -8.65 -6.60
N ALA A 49 11.62 -8.89 -5.33
CA ALA A 49 12.91 -9.47 -4.93
C ALA A 49 13.09 -10.88 -5.53
N ALA A 50 12.05 -11.70 -5.49
CA ALA A 50 12.06 -13.03 -6.09
C ALA A 50 12.24 -12.96 -7.61
N MET A 51 11.59 -12.02 -8.28
CA MET A 51 11.76 -11.79 -9.72
C MET A 51 13.18 -11.38 -10.07
N ASN A 52 13.78 -10.50 -9.29
CA ASN A 52 15.16 -10.07 -9.48
C ASN A 52 16.15 -11.25 -9.39
N LEU A 53 15.95 -12.14 -8.42
CA LEU A 53 16.75 -13.34 -8.28
C LEU A 53 16.60 -14.27 -9.48
N ARG A 54 15.40 -14.44 -10.00
CA ARG A 54 15.14 -15.21 -11.21
C ARG A 54 15.80 -14.61 -12.43
N MET A 55 15.76 -13.28 -12.56
CA MET A 55 16.41 -12.58 -13.67
C MET A 55 17.91 -12.73 -13.61
N ASP A 56 18.52 -12.63 -12.43
CA ASP A 56 19.95 -12.86 -12.24
C ASP A 56 20.35 -14.30 -12.64
N GLY A 57 19.57 -15.28 -12.23
CA GLY A 57 19.76 -16.67 -12.61
C GLY A 57 19.63 -16.89 -14.11
N PHE A 58 18.64 -16.24 -14.72
CA PHE A 58 18.43 -16.28 -16.15
C PHE A 58 19.59 -15.65 -16.91
N SER A 59 20.07 -14.50 -16.46
CA SER A 59 21.22 -13.80 -17.04
C SER A 59 22.48 -14.67 -17.01
N LYS A 60 22.74 -15.35 -15.90
CA LYS A 60 23.87 -16.30 -15.79
C LYS A 60 23.76 -17.47 -16.76
N ARG A 61 22.56 -17.99 -16.96
CA ARG A 61 22.31 -19.05 -17.93
C ARG A 61 22.54 -18.58 -19.35
N MET A 62 22.12 -17.37 -19.67
CA MET A 62 22.33 -16.76 -20.98
C MET A 62 23.81 -16.56 -21.26
N ASP A 63 24.57 -16.09 -20.27
CA ASP A 63 26.03 -15.96 -20.40
C ASP A 63 26.70 -17.30 -20.71
N ARG A 64 26.26 -18.36 -20.03
CA ARG A 64 26.78 -19.71 -20.28
C ARG A 64 26.47 -20.20 -21.70
N VAL A 65 25.26 -19.92 -22.16
CA VAL A 65 24.86 -20.29 -23.55
C VAL A 65 25.67 -19.53 -24.55
N GLU A 66 25.87 -18.23 -24.35
CA GLU A 66 26.70 -17.40 -25.22
C GLU A 66 28.15 -17.91 -25.29
N ARG A 67 28.74 -18.25 -24.15
CA ARG A 67 30.10 -18.83 -24.12
C ARG A 67 30.21 -20.14 -24.86
N ARG A 68 29.20 -21.00 -24.71
CA ARG A 68 29.17 -22.28 -25.46
C ARG A 68 29.07 -22.07 -26.96
N LEU A 69 28.25 -21.09 -27.37
CA LEU A 69 28.13 -20.72 -28.78
C LEU A 69 29.43 -20.17 -29.35
N GLU A 70 30.11 -19.30 -28.60
CA GLU A 70 31.41 -18.75 -28.97
C GLU A 70 32.46 -19.86 -29.11
N LEU A 71 32.50 -20.79 -28.16
CA LEU A 71 33.41 -21.93 -28.20
C LEU A 71 33.10 -22.84 -29.42
N THR A 72 31.84 -23.04 -29.74
CA THR A 72 31.42 -23.83 -30.89
C THR A 72 31.81 -23.14 -32.19
N ASP A 73 31.66 -21.83 -32.29
CA ASP A 73 32.05 -21.04 -33.47
C ASP A 73 33.57 -20.97 -33.64
N ALA A 74 34.31 -21.00 -32.54
CA ALA A 74 35.78 -20.97 -32.56
C ALA A 74 36.40 -22.29 -33.02
N VAL A 75 35.64 -23.38 -32.91
CA VAL A 75 36.07 -24.72 -33.33
C VAL A 75 35.67 -24.99 -34.77
#